data_5b2d83f905473772cea08f9e2b8ac8f6
#
_entry.id   5b2d83f905473772cea08f9e2b8ac8f6
#
_cell.length_a   1.000
_cell.length_b   1.000
_cell.length_c   1.000
_cell.angle_alpha   90.00
_cell.angle_beta   90.00
_cell.angle_gamma   90.00
#
_symmetry.space_group_name_H-M   'P 1'
#
loop_
_entity.id
_entity.type
_entity.pdbx_description
1 polymer ?
#
loop_
_entity_poly.entity_id
_entity_poly.type
_entity_poly.pdbx_seq_one_letter_code
_entity_poly.pdbx_strand_id
1 'polypeptide(L)'
;MSIDRSRLSRLLAREEQRFIAAHPRSRALHDEARKHLPGGVPMHWMVRWPGAWPVYVEEAWGARFRDVDGIEYVDFCLGDTGAM
;
A
#
# COMPACT_ATOMS: atom_id res chain seq x y z
N MET A 1 -10.14 -28.66 -8.95
CA MET A 1 -9.49 -28.24 -7.71
C MET A 1 -10.34 -27.15 -7.06
N SER A 2 -10.75 -27.38 -5.85
CA SER A 2 -11.56 -26.40 -5.10
C SER A 2 -10.68 -25.56 -4.19
N ILE A 3 -11.05 -24.29 -4.06
CA ILE A 3 -10.36 -23.35 -3.14
C ILE A 3 -11.03 -23.46 -1.77
N ASP A 4 -10.23 -23.62 -0.73
CA ASP A 4 -10.69 -23.54 0.65
C ASP A 4 -10.90 -22.08 1.02
N ARG A 5 -12.13 -21.61 0.92
CA ARG A 5 -12.49 -20.22 1.17
C ARG A 5 -12.31 -19.79 2.63
N SER A 6 -12.51 -20.72 3.56
CA SER A 6 -12.28 -20.42 4.98
C SER A 6 -10.81 -20.16 5.25
N ARG A 7 -9.93 -20.97 4.67
CA ARG A 7 -8.49 -20.79 4.78
C ARG A 7 -8.04 -19.49 4.11
N LEU A 8 -8.59 -19.20 2.94
CA LEU A 8 -8.28 -17.96 2.21
C LEU A 8 -8.67 -16.73 3.05
N SER A 9 -9.86 -16.75 3.65
CA SER A 9 -10.30 -15.65 4.51
C SER A 9 -9.41 -15.44 5.72
N ARG A 10 -8.95 -16.53 6.35
CA ARG A 10 -8.01 -16.44 7.47
C ARG A 10 -6.65 -15.89 7.06
N LEU A 11 -6.14 -16.29 5.90
CA LEU A 11 -4.88 -15.78 5.37
C LEU A 11 -4.99 -14.29 5.03
N LEU A 12 -6.09 -13.88 4.42
CA LEU A 12 -6.33 -12.47 4.10
C LEU A 12 -6.38 -11.63 5.38
N ALA A 13 -7.11 -12.08 6.40
CA ALA A 13 -7.19 -11.37 7.67
C ALA A 13 -5.82 -11.24 8.33
N ARG A 14 -5.00 -12.29 8.26
CA ARG A 14 -3.62 -12.26 8.79
C ARG A 14 -2.77 -11.24 8.05
N GLU A 15 -2.84 -11.21 6.72
CA GLU A 15 -2.06 -10.27 5.93
C GLU A 15 -2.51 -8.83 6.15
N GLU A 16 -3.80 -8.60 6.31
CA GLU A 16 -4.32 -7.26 6.66
C GLU A 16 -3.78 -6.79 8.01
N GLN A 17 -3.75 -7.68 9.02
CA GLN A 17 -3.19 -7.34 10.33
C GLN A 17 -1.70 -7.05 10.26
N ARG A 18 -0.96 -7.79 9.45
CA ARG A 18 0.48 -7.54 9.21
C ARG A 18 0.69 -6.17 8.56
N PHE A 19 -0.12 -5.85 7.56
CA PHE A 19 -0.04 -4.55 6.90
C PHE A 19 -0.29 -3.41 7.90
N ILE A 20 -1.36 -3.51 8.67
CA ILE A 20 -1.71 -2.50 9.67
C ILE A 20 -0.58 -2.29 10.68
N ALA A 21 -0.01 -3.37 11.18
CA ALA A 21 1.08 -3.31 12.15
C ALA A 21 2.37 -2.73 11.57
N ALA A 22 2.64 -2.98 10.28
CA ALA A 22 3.88 -2.59 9.62
C ALA A 22 3.89 -1.17 9.05
N HIS A 23 2.72 -0.51 8.95
CA HIS A 23 2.60 0.78 8.23
C HIS A 23 1.91 1.89 9.04
N PRO A 24 2.31 2.12 10.32
CA PRO A 24 1.66 3.16 11.13
C PRO A 24 1.92 4.58 10.63
N ARG A 25 3.08 4.87 10.06
CA ARG A 25 3.41 6.20 9.53
C ARG A 25 2.69 6.50 8.23
N SER A 26 2.55 5.50 7.35
CA SER A 26 1.71 5.62 6.15
C SER A 26 0.25 5.90 6.52
N ARG A 27 -0.26 5.25 7.56
CA ARG A 27 -1.59 5.51 8.07
C ARG A 27 -1.77 6.96 8.51
N ALA A 28 -0.81 7.49 9.27
CA ALA A 28 -0.86 8.86 9.74
C ALA A 28 -0.87 9.87 8.59
N LEU A 29 -0.05 9.62 7.55
CA LEU A 29 -0.02 10.45 6.35
C LEU A 29 -1.32 10.36 5.55
N HIS A 30 -1.91 9.18 5.46
CA HIS A 30 -3.19 8.98 4.79
C HIS A 30 -4.31 9.71 5.52
N ASP A 31 -4.35 9.62 6.85
CA ASP A 31 -5.33 10.34 7.67
C ASP A 31 -5.21 11.86 7.46
N GLU A 32 -4.00 12.39 7.37
CA GLU A 32 -3.75 13.80 7.06
C GLU A 32 -4.20 14.15 5.65
N ALA A 33 -3.88 13.31 4.66
CA ALA A 33 -4.25 13.54 3.26
C ALA A 33 -5.77 13.57 3.07
N ARG A 34 -6.52 12.80 3.83
CA ARG A 34 -7.98 12.77 3.76
C ARG A 34 -8.64 14.09 4.15
N LYS A 35 -7.93 14.94 4.87
CA LYS A 35 -8.42 16.29 5.23
C LYS A 35 -8.38 17.26 4.05
N HIS A 36 -7.56 16.98 3.05
CA HIS A 36 -7.28 17.89 1.93
C HIS A 36 -7.67 17.33 0.58
N LEU A 37 -7.75 16.00 0.45
CA LEU A 37 -8.02 15.32 -0.81
C LEU A 37 -9.20 14.36 -0.64
N PRO A 38 -10.15 14.32 -1.59
CA PRO A 38 -11.23 13.33 -1.57
C PRO A 38 -10.64 11.90 -1.55
N GLY A 39 -11.02 11.12 -0.52
CA GLY A 39 -10.47 9.78 -0.33
C GLY A 39 -9.00 9.73 0.05
N GLY A 40 -8.35 10.89 0.28
CA GLY A 40 -6.93 10.96 0.65
C GLY A 40 -5.96 10.72 -0.48
N VAL A 41 -6.43 10.76 -1.73
CA VAL A 41 -5.62 10.46 -2.92
C VAL A 41 -5.81 11.51 -4.01
N PRO A 42 -4.79 11.72 -4.89
CA PRO A 42 -4.87 12.75 -5.95
C PRO A 42 -5.93 12.47 -7.01
N MET A 43 -6.19 11.20 -7.31
CA MET A 43 -7.18 10.79 -8.30
C MET A 43 -8.16 9.81 -7.70
N HIS A 44 -9.45 9.94 -8.04
CA HIS A 44 -10.52 9.15 -7.40
C HIS A 44 -10.34 7.63 -7.50
N TRP A 45 -9.75 7.11 -8.58
CA TRP A 45 -9.53 5.67 -8.76
C TRP A 45 -8.46 5.12 -7.84
N MET A 46 -7.60 5.96 -7.28
CA MET A 46 -6.52 5.55 -6.37
C MET A 46 -7.02 5.11 -5.00
N VAL A 47 -8.30 5.27 -4.69
CA VAL A 47 -8.89 4.73 -3.47
C VAL A 47 -8.96 3.20 -3.48
N ARG A 48 -8.81 2.58 -4.65
CA ARG A 48 -8.82 1.12 -4.80
C ARG A 48 -7.44 0.56 -4.47
N TRP A 49 -7.16 0.48 -3.22
CA TRP A 49 -5.90 -0.07 -2.72
C TRP A 49 -6.15 -1.43 -2.07
N PRO A 50 -5.30 -2.44 -2.32
CA PRO A 50 -5.50 -3.78 -1.73
C PRO A 50 -5.32 -3.84 -0.22
N GLY A 51 -4.59 -2.88 0.37
CA GLY A 51 -4.42 -2.78 1.81
C GLY A 51 -5.41 -1.82 2.45
N ALA A 52 -5.27 -1.61 3.75
CA ALA A 52 -6.14 -0.72 4.52
C ALA A 52 -5.94 0.76 4.17
N TRP A 53 -4.73 1.14 3.73
CA TRP A 53 -4.39 2.47 3.27
C TRP A 53 -3.18 2.40 2.33
N PRO A 54 -2.93 3.47 1.51
CA PRO A 54 -1.77 3.47 0.62
C PRO A 54 -0.45 3.47 1.38
N VAL A 55 0.57 2.91 0.75
CA VAL A 55 1.95 2.99 1.22
C VAL A 55 2.54 4.32 0.72
N TYR A 56 3.17 5.07 1.61
CA TYR A 56 3.80 6.35 1.27
C TYR A 56 5.30 6.18 1.13
N VAL A 57 5.83 6.61 -0.01
CA VAL A 57 7.26 6.50 -0.32
C VAL A 57 8.02 7.65 0.31
N GLU A 58 9.12 7.34 1.01
CA GLU A 58 10.03 8.33 1.57
C GLU A 58 11.19 8.61 0.59
N GLU A 59 11.74 7.56 -0.01
CA GLU A 59 12.91 7.65 -0.88
C GLU A 59 12.88 6.54 -1.91
N ALA A 60 13.32 6.85 -3.13
CA ALA A 60 13.40 5.89 -4.23
C ALA A 60 14.72 6.03 -4.95
N TRP A 61 15.31 4.90 -5.35
CA TRP A 61 16.58 4.86 -6.10
C TRP A 61 16.63 3.58 -6.94
N GLY A 62 17.07 3.72 -8.21
CA GLY A 62 17.13 2.58 -9.12
C GLY A 62 15.79 1.88 -9.23
N ALA A 63 15.77 0.56 -8.98
CA ALA A 63 14.55 -0.25 -8.99
C ALA A 63 14.01 -0.50 -7.58
N ARG A 64 14.37 0.33 -6.61
CA ARG A 64 13.97 0.15 -5.21
C ARG A 64 13.37 1.42 -4.64
N PHE A 65 12.51 1.26 -3.65
CA PHE A 65 12.06 2.39 -2.85
C PHE A 65 11.89 1.95 -1.39
N ARG A 66 11.93 2.94 -0.50
CA ARG A 66 11.68 2.75 0.92
C ARG A 66 10.47 3.58 1.30
N ASP A 67 9.55 2.97 2.05
CA ASP A 67 8.39 3.70 2.54
C ASP A 67 8.72 4.49 3.83
N VAL A 68 7.76 5.29 4.28
CA VAL A 68 7.92 6.13 5.48
C VAL A 68 8.02 5.30 6.76
N ASP A 69 7.69 4.02 6.71
CA ASP A 69 7.82 3.10 7.84
C ASP A 69 9.14 2.32 7.81
N GLY A 70 10.03 2.63 6.86
CA GLY A 70 11.36 2.05 6.77
C GLY A 70 11.45 0.74 6.02
N ILE A 71 10.38 0.31 5.36
CA ILE A 71 10.35 -0.94 4.61
C ILE A 71 10.84 -0.70 3.19
N GLU A 72 11.75 -1.56 2.71
CA GLU A 72 12.31 -1.51 1.37
C GLU A 72 11.55 -2.42 0.42
N TYR A 73 11.32 -1.95 -0.79
CA TYR A 73 10.60 -2.69 -1.84
C TYR A 73 11.39 -2.69 -3.13
N VAL A 74 11.19 -3.73 -3.93
CA VAL A 74 11.63 -3.76 -5.33
C VAL A 74 10.45 -3.35 -6.19
N ASP A 75 10.66 -2.32 -7.04
CA ASP A 75 9.62 -1.78 -7.90
C ASP A 75 9.59 -2.52 -9.23
N PHE A 76 8.59 -3.40 -9.41
CA PHE A 76 8.36 -4.11 -10.65
C PHE A 76 7.44 -3.36 -11.61
N CYS A 77 6.82 -2.28 -11.15
CA CYS A 77 5.89 -1.48 -11.96
C CYS A 77 6.56 -0.32 -12.68
N LEU A 78 7.86 -0.10 -12.46
CA LEU A 78 8.65 0.97 -13.08
C LEU A 78 7.98 2.35 -12.94
N GLY A 79 7.44 2.61 -11.75
CA GLY A 79 6.71 3.85 -11.48
C GLY A 79 5.37 3.96 -12.19
N ASP A 80 4.82 2.84 -12.64
CA ASP A 80 3.54 2.76 -13.37
C ASP A 80 3.57 3.40 -14.75
N THR A 81 4.77 3.74 -15.25
CA THR A 81 4.93 4.36 -16.57
C THR A 81 5.47 3.41 -17.63
N GLY A 82 5.79 2.18 -17.22
CA GLY A 82 6.45 1.22 -18.09
C GLY A 82 7.92 1.57 -18.32
N ALA A 83 8.53 0.88 -19.25
CA ALA A 83 9.94 1.11 -19.60
C ALA A 83 10.04 2.27 -20.58
N MET A 84 9.96 3.46 -20.06
CA MET A 84 10.09 4.67 -20.88
C MET A 84 11.53 5.13 -20.99
#